data_f28b0bd1eb7c0d4bad8d0f2b5d7c58e7
#
_entry.id   f28b0bd1eb7c0d4bad8d0f2b5d7c58e7
#
_cell.length_a   1.000
_cell.length_b   1.000
_cell.length_c   1.000
_cell.angle_alpha   90.00
_cell.angle_beta   90.00
_cell.angle_gamma   90.00
#
_symmetry.space_group_name_H-M   'P 1'
#
loop_
_entity.id
_entity.type
_entity.pdbx_description
1 polymer ?
#
loop_
_entity_poly.entity_id
_entity_poly.type
_entity_poly.pdbx_seq_one_letter_code
_entity_poly.pdbx_strand_id
1 'polypeptide(L)'
;DCIEFEKTIEILKTLTSAAIDMKLGAILEDEIVDQMPKWFNSNSRSHKILIQSTLGGTKTIELICKKFKVEFTLLGEEEKLVNGISEVVWNHTTLHMRSRDKNWTYLQMLLPLNNELELISFLRKKWGRKVLWHLEAVSQQGSPRLAALPVLRWNGINELNEIMEDCKKLGAFIFNPHVLTVEGGGLGVVDADQVKAKLKFDPK
;
A
#
# COMPACT_ATOMS: atom_id res chain seq x y z
N ASP A 1 11.26 6.46 10.28
CA ASP A 1 10.15 7.37 10.56
C ASP A 1 10.29 8.67 9.76
N CYS A 2 9.21 9.20 9.24
CA CYS A 2 9.19 10.43 8.46
C CYS A 2 7.94 11.26 8.79
N ILE A 3 8.08 12.59 8.87
CA ILE A 3 6.97 13.49 9.17
C ILE A 3 6.21 13.90 7.91
N GLU A 4 6.89 13.99 6.77
CA GLU A 4 6.30 14.41 5.49
C GLU A 4 5.96 13.18 4.64
N PHE A 5 4.68 13.03 4.27
CA PHE A 5 4.22 11.85 3.53
C PHE A 5 4.83 11.77 2.12
N GLU A 6 4.90 12.86 1.41
CA GLU A 6 5.49 12.94 0.06
C GLU A 6 6.95 12.49 0.06
N LYS A 7 7.67 12.84 1.09
CA LYS A 7 9.07 12.42 1.29
C LYS A 7 9.20 10.91 1.47
N THR A 8 8.22 10.25 2.10
CA THR A 8 8.23 8.78 2.23
C THR A 8 8.17 8.09 0.87
N ILE A 9 7.42 8.66 -0.07
CA ILE A 9 7.31 8.13 -1.44
C ILE A 9 8.63 8.28 -2.18
N GLU A 10 9.27 9.46 -2.06
CA GLU A 10 10.58 9.69 -2.67
C GLU A 10 11.66 8.73 -2.12
N ILE A 11 11.65 8.50 -0.80
CA ILE A 11 12.56 7.55 -0.16
C ILE A 11 12.31 6.13 -0.68
N LEU A 12 11.06 5.67 -0.71
CA LEU A 12 10.73 4.33 -1.18
C LEU A 12 11.11 4.15 -2.66
N LYS A 13 10.84 5.13 -3.52
CA LYS A 13 11.27 5.10 -4.94
C LYS A 13 12.81 5.08 -5.06
N THR A 14 13.51 5.80 -4.21
CA THR A 14 14.99 5.76 -4.19
C THR A 14 15.50 4.38 -3.78
N LEU A 15 14.87 3.76 -2.76
CA LEU A 15 15.22 2.43 -2.29
C LEU A 15 14.95 1.35 -3.36
N THR A 16 13.81 1.43 -4.05
CA THR A 16 13.48 0.48 -5.13
C THR A 16 14.39 0.60 -6.35
N SER A 17 14.98 1.78 -6.55
CA SER A 17 15.94 2.02 -7.64
C SER A 17 17.39 1.76 -7.24
N ALA A 18 17.66 1.53 -5.97
CA ALA A 18 19.00 1.19 -5.48
C ALA A 18 19.29 -0.31 -5.72
N ALA A 19 20.57 -0.64 -5.85
CA ALA A 19 21.02 -2.03 -5.99
C ALA A 19 20.97 -2.77 -4.62
N ILE A 20 19.77 -2.91 -4.06
CA ILE A 20 19.49 -3.66 -2.84
C ILE A 20 18.55 -4.81 -3.14
N ASP A 21 18.77 -5.95 -2.49
CA ASP A 21 17.87 -7.09 -2.56
C ASP A 21 16.69 -6.83 -1.58
N MET A 22 15.71 -6.08 -2.05
CA MET A 22 14.52 -5.72 -1.30
C MET A 22 13.40 -6.73 -1.58
N LYS A 23 13.02 -7.48 -0.56
CA LYS A 23 11.93 -8.45 -0.64
C LYS A 23 10.56 -7.77 -0.56
N LEU A 24 10.40 -6.87 0.38
CA LEU A 24 9.15 -6.13 0.62
C LEU A 24 9.48 -4.68 0.98
N GLY A 25 8.62 -3.76 0.55
CA GLY A 25 8.68 -2.36 0.90
C GLY A 25 7.29 -1.77 0.99
N ALA A 26 6.99 -1.06 2.09
CA ALA A 26 5.69 -0.44 2.31
C ALA A 26 5.81 0.92 2.99
N ILE A 27 4.79 1.76 2.78
CA ILE A 27 4.56 3.01 3.50
C ILE A 27 3.22 2.92 4.20
N LEU A 28 3.20 3.24 5.48
CA LEU A 28 1.97 3.46 6.24
C LEU A 28 1.86 4.92 6.64
N GLU A 29 0.72 5.53 6.34
CA GLU A 29 0.41 6.88 6.78
C GLU A 29 0.23 6.92 8.31
N ASP A 30 0.56 8.05 8.95
CA ASP A 30 0.56 8.24 10.40
C ASP A 30 -0.74 7.82 11.09
N GLU A 31 -1.91 8.18 10.54
CA GLU A 31 -3.19 7.75 11.11
C GLU A 31 -3.41 6.23 11.03
N ILE A 32 -2.89 5.56 10.02
CA ILE A 32 -2.90 4.10 9.95
C ILE A 32 -2.00 3.54 11.05
N VAL A 33 -0.79 4.11 11.20
CA VAL A 33 0.16 3.72 12.25
C VAL A 33 -0.46 3.84 13.64
N ASP A 34 -1.20 4.92 13.91
CA ASP A 34 -1.87 5.17 15.20
C ASP A 34 -2.94 4.11 15.55
N GLN A 35 -3.51 3.43 14.55
CA GLN A 35 -4.47 2.35 14.76
C GLN A 35 -3.82 0.98 14.95
N MET A 36 -2.52 0.86 14.67
CA MET A 36 -1.79 -0.41 14.80
C MET A 36 -1.59 -0.78 16.28
N PRO A 37 -1.22 -2.04 16.57
CA PRO A 37 -0.90 -2.46 17.93
C PRO A 37 0.17 -1.58 18.58
N LYS A 38 0.08 -1.35 19.90
CA LYS A 38 0.99 -0.46 20.64
C LYS A 38 2.47 -0.79 20.47
N TRP A 39 2.80 -2.06 20.29
CA TRP A 39 4.17 -2.52 20.06
C TRP A 39 4.73 -2.09 18.70
N PHE A 40 3.86 -1.78 17.73
CA PHE A 40 4.22 -1.27 16.42
C PHE A 40 4.37 0.26 16.42
N ASN A 41 3.57 0.93 17.23
CA ASN A 41 3.50 2.38 17.28
C ASN A 41 4.52 2.92 18.31
N SER A 42 5.63 3.45 17.82
CA SER A 42 6.47 4.33 18.64
C SER A 42 5.75 5.67 18.81
N ASN A 43 5.75 6.25 19.98
CA ASN A 43 5.00 7.43 20.43
C ASN A 43 5.13 8.73 19.57
N SER A 44 5.66 8.66 18.37
CA SER A 44 5.76 9.76 17.42
C SER A 44 4.70 9.64 16.33
N ARG A 45 3.91 10.67 16.12
CA ARG A 45 3.05 10.80 14.92
C ARG A 45 3.95 10.95 13.70
N SER A 46 4.28 9.83 13.08
CA SER A 46 5.14 9.80 11.89
C SER A 46 4.66 8.72 10.94
N HIS A 47 4.81 8.99 9.65
CA HIS A 47 4.65 7.97 8.63
C HIS A 47 5.77 6.95 8.74
N LYS A 48 5.49 5.69 8.47
CA LYS A 48 6.49 4.63 8.53
C LYS A 48 6.78 4.07 7.15
N ILE A 49 8.08 3.93 6.87
CA ILE A 49 8.58 3.16 5.74
C ILE A 49 9.13 1.86 6.31
N LEU A 50 8.62 0.74 5.85
CA LEU A 50 9.03 -0.59 6.29
C LEU A 50 9.66 -1.33 5.12
N ILE A 51 10.86 -1.83 5.36
CA ILE A 51 11.64 -2.52 4.34
C ILE A 51 12.07 -3.88 4.87
N GLN A 52 11.84 -4.92 4.10
CA GLN A 52 12.44 -6.22 4.29
C GLN A 52 13.47 -6.44 3.19
N SER A 53 14.73 -6.58 3.57
CA SER A 53 15.84 -6.80 2.64
C SER A 53 16.82 -7.83 3.22
N THR A 54 17.74 -8.31 2.39
CA THR A 54 18.89 -9.05 2.88
C THR A 54 19.84 -8.16 3.68
N LEU A 55 20.66 -8.75 4.52
CA LEU A 55 21.65 -8.02 5.32
C LEU A 55 22.62 -7.19 4.45
N GLY A 56 22.91 -7.65 3.23
CA GLY A 56 23.75 -6.92 2.28
C GLY A 56 23.21 -5.54 1.90
N GLY A 57 21.89 -5.35 1.91
CA GLY A 57 21.23 -4.07 1.61
C GLY A 57 21.25 -3.05 2.75
N THR A 58 21.47 -3.48 3.98
CA THR A 58 21.28 -2.66 5.19
C THR A 58 22.08 -1.36 5.16
N LYS A 59 23.37 -1.44 4.79
CA LYS A 59 24.26 -0.26 4.74
C LYS A 59 23.77 0.77 3.70
N THR A 60 23.31 0.31 2.56
CA THR A 60 22.76 1.18 1.51
C THR A 60 21.48 1.85 1.98
N ILE A 61 20.58 1.11 2.65
CA ILE A 61 19.35 1.65 3.25
C ILE A 61 19.69 2.73 4.28
N GLU A 62 20.64 2.46 5.18
CA GLU A 62 21.12 3.43 6.19
C GLU A 62 21.66 4.71 5.54
N LEU A 63 22.47 4.61 4.48
CA LEU A 63 23.02 5.76 3.77
C LEU A 63 21.89 6.59 3.10
N ILE A 64 20.90 5.94 2.51
CA ILE A 64 19.74 6.62 1.94
C ILE A 64 18.95 7.33 3.04
N CYS A 65 18.68 6.69 4.17
CA CYS A 65 18.01 7.30 5.31
C CYS A 65 18.77 8.53 5.83
N LYS A 66 20.11 8.45 5.95
CA LYS A 66 20.96 9.58 6.32
C LYS A 66 20.86 10.74 5.33
N LYS A 67 20.90 10.45 4.01
CA LYS A 67 20.73 11.46 2.95
C LYS A 67 19.41 12.21 3.10
N PHE A 68 18.34 11.50 3.41
CA PHE A 68 17.01 12.08 3.59
C PHE A 68 16.78 12.64 4.99
N LYS A 69 17.72 12.50 5.93
CA LYS A 69 17.62 12.94 7.33
C LYS A 69 16.39 12.34 8.02
N VAL A 70 16.18 11.04 7.86
CA VAL A 70 15.12 10.28 8.53
C VAL A 70 15.72 9.25 9.47
N GLU A 71 14.98 8.94 10.55
CA GLU A 71 15.39 7.91 11.49
C GLU A 71 15.39 6.53 10.82
N PHE A 72 16.39 5.74 11.17
CA PHE A 72 16.55 4.37 10.72
C PHE A 72 16.68 3.45 11.92
N THR A 73 15.87 2.40 11.96
CA THR A 73 15.95 1.33 12.97
C THR A 73 16.09 0.01 12.26
N LEU A 74 17.15 -0.73 12.57
CA LEU A 74 17.34 -2.10 12.11
C LEU A 74 16.74 -3.06 13.14
N LEU A 75 15.84 -3.93 12.69
CA LEU A 75 15.30 -5.02 13.49
C LEU A 75 16.03 -6.32 13.14
N GLY A 76 16.50 -7.04 14.15
CA GLY A 76 17.15 -8.33 13.98
C GLY A 76 16.15 -9.45 13.69
N GLU A 77 16.62 -10.54 13.08
CA GLU A 77 15.78 -11.69 12.71
C GLU A 77 15.12 -12.39 13.92
N GLU A 78 15.76 -12.36 15.07
CA GLU A 78 15.30 -13.04 16.30
C GLU A 78 14.20 -12.24 17.05
N GLU A 79 13.94 -11.01 16.65
CA GLU A 79 12.93 -10.20 17.31
C GLU A 79 11.53 -10.71 16.97
N LYS A 80 10.74 -11.11 17.97
CA LYS A 80 9.32 -11.47 17.83
C LYS A 80 8.51 -10.38 17.11
N LEU A 81 9.03 -9.17 17.11
CA LEU A 81 8.46 -8.01 16.43
C LEU A 81 8.46 -8.18 14.90
N VAL A 82 9.48 -8.82 14.31
CA VAL A 82 9.63 -8.95 12.85
C VAL A 82 8.45 -9.70 12.23
N ASN A 83 8.06 -10.83 12.82
CA ASN A 83 6.92 -11.61 12.35
C ASN A 83 5.61 -10.82 12.48
N GLY A 84 5.43 -10.13 13.60
CA GLY A 84 4.25 -9.29 13.81
C GLY A 84 4.18 -8.10 12.85
N ILE A 85 5.30 -7.48 12.50
CA ILE A 85 5.36 -6.37 11.54
C ILE A 85 4.91 -6.85 10.15
N SER A 86 5.43 -7.97 9.67
CA SER A 86 5.03 -8.53 8.37
C SER A 86 3.55 -8.80 8.31
N GLU A 87 2.98 -9.36 9.37
CA GLU A 87 1.55 -9.67 9.47
C GLU A 87 0.68 -8.41 9.44
N VAL A 88 1.06 -7.39 10.20
CA VAL A 88 0.30 -6.13 10.27
C VAL A 88 0.39 -5.35 8.97
N VAL A 89 1.57 -5.25 8.37
CA VAL A 89 1.81 -4.34 7.24
C VAL A 89 1.34 -4.94 5.92
N TRP A 90 1.69 -6.19 5.62
CA TRP A 90 1.43 -6.76 4.30
C TRP A 90 0.19 -7.65 4.22
N ASN A 91 -0.29 -8.18 5.35
CA ASN A 91 -1.43 -9.08 5.35
C ASN A 91 -2.72 -8.46 5.90
N HIS A 92 -2.64 -7.68 6.99
CA HIS A 92 -3.83 -7.36 7.78
C HIS A 92 -4.01 -5.88 8.15
N THR A 93 -3.35 -4.93 7.48
CA THR A 93 -3.47 -3.49 7.75
C THR A 93 -4.94 -3.05 7.88
N THR A 94 -5.77 -3.39 6.88
CA THR A 94 -7.19 -3.02 6.87
C THR A 94 -7.97 -3.70 8.00
N LEU A 95 -7.65 -4.94 8.36
CA LEU A 95 -8.30 -5.63 9.47
C LEU A 95 -8.02 -4.95 10.80
N HIS A 96 -6.79 -4.49 11.03
CA HIS A 96 -6.44 -3.69 12.22
C HIS A 96 -7.24 -2.39 12.26
N MET A 97 -7.36 -1.67 11.15
CA MET A 97 -8.19 -0.47 11.06
C MET A 97 -9.66 -0.79 11.40
N ARG A 98 -10.23 -1.82 10.77
CA ARG A 98 -11.63 -2.25 10.98
C ARG A 98 -11.90 -2.79 12.38
N SER A 99 -10.90 -3.35 13.06
CA SER A 99 -11.05 -3.80 14.45
C SER A 99 -11.28 -2.63 15.43
N ARG A 100 -10.81 -1.43 15.07
CA ARG A 100 -11.01 -0.20 15.84
C ARG A 100 -12.29 0.52 15.46
N ASP A 101 -12.59 0.58 14.17
CA ASP A 101 -13.81 1.20 13.64
C ASP A 101 -14.27 0.47 12.38
N LYS A 102 -15.46 -0.11 12.44
CA LYS A 102 -16.08 -0.90 11.35
C LYS A 102 -16.37 -0.08 10.09
N ASN A 103 -16.36 1.26 10.19
CA ASN A 103 -16.60 2.15 9.06
C ASN A 103 -15.38 2.32 8.14
N TRP A 104 -14.27 1.63 8.40
CA TRP A 104 -13.17 1.57 7.45
C TRP A 104 -13.40 0.48 6.40
N THR A 105 -13.07 0.79 5.16
CA THR A 105 -12.99 -0.14 4.03
C THR A 105 -11.70 0.11 3.25
N TYR A 106 -11.50 -0.52 2.11
CA TYR A 106 -10.30 -0.33 1.32
C TYR A 106 -10.57 -0.51 -0.16
N LEU A 107 -9.66 -0.02 -0.98
CA LEU A 107 -9.50 -0.35 -2.38
C LEU A 107 -8.11 -0.95 -2.60
N GLN A 108 -7.93 -1.56 -3.75
CA GLN A 108 -6.62 -1.95 -4.25
C GLN A 108 -6.40 -1.32 -5.61
N MET A 109 -5.23 -0.75 -5.83
CA MET A 109 -4.92 -0.11 -7.11
C MET A 109 -3.43 -0.10 -7.38
N LEU A 110 -3.09 0.00 -8.66
CA LEU A 110 -1.76 0.37 -9.10
C LEU A 110 -1.76 1.87 -9.40
N LEU A 111 -0.84 2.60 -8.79
CA LEU A 111 -0.74 4.05 -9.00
C LEU A 111 -0.20 4.38 -10.40
N PRO A 112 -0.58 5.53 -10.99
CA PRO A 112 -0.07 5.96 -12.27
C PRO A 112 1.45 6.21 -12.19
N LEU A 113 2.21 5.63 -13.12
CA LEU A 113 3.66 5.78 -13.14
C LEU A 113 4.06 7.25 -13.33
N ASN A 114 4.92 7.75 -12.45
CA ASN A 114 5.43 9.13 -12.38
C ASN A 114 4.40 10.22 -12.01
N ASN A 115 3.12 9.86 -11.79
CA ASN A 115 2.07 10.79 -11.37
C ASN A 115 1.44 10.38 -10.03
N GLU A 116 2.14 9.57 -9.24
CA GLU A 116 1.66 9.06 -7.96
C GLU A 116 1.32 10.20 -6.99
N LEU A 117 2.20 11.20 -6.90
CA LEU A 117 2.02 12.35 -6.02
C LEU A 117 0.86 13.26 -6.47
N GLU A 118 0.64 13.41 -7.77
CA GLU A 118 -0.47 14.19 -8.30
C GLU A 118 -1.82 13.56 -7.87
N LEU A 119 -1.95 12.25 -8.06
CA LEU A 119 -3.14 11.52 -7.64
C LEU A 119 -3.37 11.62 -6.12
N ILE A 120 -2.33 11.38 -5.32
CA ILE A 120 -2.41 11.44 -3.87
C ILE A 120 -2.79 12.84 -3.40
N SER A 121 -2.17 13.89 -3.96
CA SER A 121 -2.44 15.28 -3.62
C SER A 121 -3.87 15.70 -4.00
N PHE A 122 -4.35 15.26 -5.18
CA PHE A 122 -5.73 15.52 -5.60
C PHE A 122 -6.73 14.87 -4.64
N LEU A 123 -6.55 13.57 -4.32
CA LEU A 123 -7.45 12.88 -3.40
C LEU A 123 -7.38 13.46 -1.99
N ARG A 124 -6.19 13.86 -1.53
CA ARG A 124 -6.03 14.54 -0.25
C ARG A 124 -6.79 15.87 -0.20
N LYS A 125 -6.73 16.65 -1.29
CA LYS A 125 -7.44 17.94 -1.39
C LYS A 125 -8.96 17.75 -1.42
N LYS A 126 -9.46 16.75 -2.15
CA LYS A 126 -10.90 16.52 -2.33
C LYS A 126 -11.54 15.76 -1.16
N TRP A 127 -10.86 14.70 -0.67
CA TRP A 127 -11.41 13.72 0.27
C TRP A 127 -10.81 13.83 1.67
N GLY A 128 -9.73 14.59 1.84
CA GLY A 128 -9.03 14.77 3.12
C GLY A 128 -8.56 13.44 3.72
N ARG A 129 -8.79 13.29 5.02
CA ARG A 129 -8.43 12.09 5.79
C ARG A 129 -9.47 10.95 5.67
N LYS A 130 -10.47 11.08 4.82
CA LYS A 130 -11.32 9.94 4.46
C LYS A 130 -10.58 8.88 3.64
N VAL A 131 -9.46 9.26 3.02
CA VAL A 131 -8.56 8.39 2.26
C VAL A 131 -7.20 8.42 2.92
N LEU A 132 -6.81 7.32 3.54
CA LEU A 132 -5.50 7.13 4.16
C LEU A 132 -4.66 6.19 3.30
N TRP A 133 -3.35 6.41 3.25
CA TRP A 133 -2.48 5.73 2.33
C TRP A 133 -1.68 4.60 2.98
N HIS A 134 -1.90 3.40 2.49
CA HIS A 134 -0.99 2.27 2.57
C HIS A 134 -0.45 2.03 1.16
N LEU A 135 0.85 2.19 0.98
CA LEU A 135 1.53 1.99 -0.30
C LEU A 135 2.50 0.81 -0.22
N GLU A 136 2.64 0.09 -1.32
CA GLU A 136 3.57 -1.03 -1.42
C GLU A 136 4.44 -0.91 -2.69
N ALA A 137 5.72 -1.20 -2.54
CA ALA A 137 6.61 -1.34 -3.67
C ALA A 137 6.36 -2.67 -4.37
N VAL A 138 6.07 -2.61 -5.66
CA VAL A 138 5.82 -3.79 -6.50
C VAL A 138 6.67 -3.71 -7.76
N SER A 139 6.87 -4.83 -8.43
CA SER A 139 7.51 -4.88 -9.75
C SER A 139 6.49 -5.25 -10.81
N GLN A 140 6.42 -4.47 -11.86
CA GLN A 140 5.64 -4.78 -13.05
C GLN A 140 6.57 -4.87 -14.26
N GLN A 141 6.71 -6.07 -14.82
CA GLN A 141 7.59 -6.34 -15.96
C GLN A 141 9.05 -5.84 -15.72
N GLY A 142 9.55 -6.03 -14.50
CA GLY A 142 10.90 -5.60 -14.12
C GLY A 142 11.04 -4.12 -13.77
N SER A 143 9.98 -3.32 -13.89
CA SER A 143 9.98 -1.91 -13.52
C SER A 143 9.38 -1.68 -12.13
N PRO A 144 10.00 -0.89 -11.27
CA PRO A 144 9.43 -0.56 -9.96
C PRO A 144 8.17 0.29 -10.12
N ARG A 145 7.12 -0.08 -9.38
CA ARG A 145 5.83 0.60 -9.33
C ARG A 145 5.38 0.73 -7.88
N LEU A 146 4.38 1.55 -7.64
CA LEU A 146 3.69 1.62 -6.37
C LEU A 146 2.26 1.08 -6.53
N ALA A 147 1.95 0.04 -5.78
CA ALA A 147 0.58 -0.35 -5.49
C ALA A 147 0.08 0.44 -4.28
N ALA A 148 -1.21 0.70 -4.25
CA ALA A 148 -1.85 1.33 -3.11
C ALA A 148 -3.01 0.45 -2.61
N LEU A 149 -3.09 0.31 -1.30
CA LEU A 149 -4.22 -0.26 -0.58
C LEU A 149 -4.81 0.83 0.32
N PRO A 150 -5.36 1.92 -0.26
CA PRO A 150 -5.88 3.01 0.54
C PRO A 150 -6.99 2.53 1.45
N VAL A 151 -6.91 2.93 2.71
CA VAL A 151 -7.96 2.68 3.69
C VAL A 151 -8.94 3.86 3.64
N LEU A 152 -10.21 3.54 3.42
CA LEU A 152 -11.25 4.51 3.13
C LEU A 152 -12.30 4.55 4.24
N ARG A 153 -12.77 5.72 4.61
CA ARG A 153 -13.99 5.88 5.39
C ARG A 153 -15.19 5.49 4.55
N TRP A 154 -15.92 4.47 5.02
CA TRP A 154 -17.15 4.05 4.37
C TRP A 154 -18.28 5.05 4.63
N ASN A 155 -18.83 5.62 3.57
CA ASN A 155 -19.98 6.51 3.61
C ASN A 155 -20.99 6.16 2.48
N GLY A 156 -21.10 4.88 2.18
CA GLY A 156 -22.00 4.33 1.17
C GLY A 156 -21.34 4.16 -0.20
N ILE A 157 -22.04 3.39 -1.04
CA ILE A 157 -21.53 2.95 -2.35
C ILE A 157 -21.32 4.12 -3.32
N ASN A 158 -22.13 5.18 -3.24
CA ASN A 158 -22.01 6.32 -4.14
C ASN A 158 -20.70 7.07 -3.92
N GLU A 159 -20.32 7.34 -2.66
CA GLU A 159 -19.05 7.99 -2.34
C GLU A 159 -17.86 7.10 -2.75
N LEU A 160 -17.93 5.78 -2.50
CA LEU A 160 -16.91 4.85 -2.94
C LEU A 160 -16.73 4.87 -4.48
N ASN A 161 -17.83 4.84 -5.22
CA ASN A 161 -17.78 4.91 -6.69
C ASN A 161 -17.17 6.24 -7.17
N GLU A 162 -17.48 7.35 -6.52
CA GLU A 162 -16.90 8.66 -6.86
C GLU A 162 -15.39 8.67 -6.61
N ILE A 163 -14.91 8.12 -5.48
CA ILE A 163 -13.48 7.97 -5.21
C ILE A 163 -12.81 7.13 -6.30
N MET A 164 -13.42 6.00 -6.67
CA MET A 164 -12.90 5.13 -7.74
C MET A 164 -12.80 5.85 -9.08
N GLU A 165 -13.82 6.62 -9.45
CA GLU A 165 -13.81 7.39 -10.69
C GLU A 165 -12.74 8.50 -10.68
N ASP A 166 -12.55 9.17 -9.55
CA ASP A 166 -11.45 10.13 -9.39
C ASP A 166 -10.08 9.46 -9.58
N CYS A 167 -9.87 8.29 -8.98
CA CYS A 167 -8.64 7.53 -9.15
C CYS A 167 -8.41 7.13 -10.62
N LYS A 168 -9.44 6.60 -11.30
CA LYS A 168 -9.35 6.21 -12.71
C LYS A 168 -9.04 7.38 -13.63
N LYS A 169 -9.69 8.53 -13.43
CA LYS A 169 -9.44 9.76 -14.20
C LYS A 169 -7.99 10.22 -14.13
N LEU A 170 -7.33 9.95 -13.00
CA LEU A 170 -5.93 10.27 -12.77
C LEU A 170 -4.97 9.11 -13.14
N GLY A 171 -5.48 8.07 -13.81
CA GLY A 171 -4.68 7.00 -14.38
C GLY A 171 -4.37 5.85 -13.42
N ALA A 172 -5.03 5.75 -12.28
CA ALA A 172 -4.92 4.58 -11.43
C ALA A 172 -5.62 3.36 -12.05
N PHE A 173 -5.00 2.20 -11.94
CA PHE A 173 -5.61 0.93 -12.30
C PHE A 173 -6.17 0.27 -11.05
N ILE A 174 -7.50 0.20 -10.95
CA ILE A 174 -8.20 -0.25 -9.75
C ILE A 174 -8.53 -1.74 -9.84
N PHE A 175 -8.17 -2.47 -8.78
CA PHE A 175 -8.66 -3.81 -8.48
C PHE A 175 -9.79 -3.68 -7.44
N ASN A 176 -11.04 -3.74 -7.89
CA ASN A 176 -12.16 -3.54 -6.96
C ASN A 176 -12.43 -4.84 -6.17
N PRO A 177 -12.15 -4.88 -4.84
CA PRO A 177 -12.39 -6.06 -4.02
C PRO A 177 -13.87 -6.20 -3.60
N HIS A 178 -14.72 -5.24 -3.94
CA HIS A 178 -16.14 -5.19 -3.52
C HIS A 178 -17.11 -5.76 -4.56
N VAL A 179 -16.64 -6.61 -5.46
CA VAL A 179 -17.48 -7.30 -6.44
C VAL A 179 -17.82 -8.70 -5.95
N LEU A 180 -19.05 -9.15 -6.25
CA LEU A 180 -19.57 -10.44 -5.80
C LEU A 180 -19.26 -11.57 -6.79
N THR A 181 -18.96 -11.24 -8.03
CA THR A 181 -18.71 -12.21 -9.10
C THR A 181 -17.33 -12.04 -9.70
N VAL A 182 -16.66 -13.14 -9.97
CA VAL A 182 -15.33 -13.14 -10.64
C VAL A 182 -15.48 -12.56 -12.04
N GLU A 183 -16.53 -12.91 -12.75
CA GLU A 183 -16.85 -12.42 -14.09
C GLU A 183 -17.12 -10.92 -14.12
N GLY A 184 -17.74 -10.40 -13.04
CA GLY A 184 -18.01 -8.97 -12.85
C GLY A 184 -16.86 -8.19 -12.23
N GLY A 185 -15.70 -8.80 -12.01
CA GLY A 185 -14.57 -8.31 -11.20
C GLY A 185 -14.03 -6.90 -11.52
N GLY A 186 -14.70 -6.16 -12.38
CA GLY A 186 -14.43 -4.75 -12.65
C GLY A 186 -13.19 -4.50 -13.51
N LEU A 187 -12.42 -5.54 -13.81
CA LEU A 187 -11.19 -5.42 -14.60
C LEU A 187 -11.42 -5.61 -16.11
N GLY A 188 -12.57 -6.23 -16.48
CA GLY A 188 -12.83 -6.59 -17.88
C GLY A 188 -11.82 -7.59 -18.46
N VAL A 189 -11.12 -8.33 -17.61
CA VAL A 189 -10.01 -9.22 -17.97
C VAL A 189 -10.38 -10.70 -17.97
N VAL A 190 -11.63 -11.05 -17.67
CA VAL A 190 -12.11 -12.42 -17.85
C VAL A 190 -12.32 -12.65 -19.33
N ASP A 191 -11.39 -13.34 -19.96
CA ASP A 191 -11.46 -13.67 -21.38
C ASP A 191 -12.20 -14.98 -21.66
N ALA A 192 -12.53 -15.20 -22.92
CA ALA A 192 -13.24 -16.38 -23.36
C ALA A 192 -12.47 -17.68 -23.08
N ASP A 193 -11.15 -17.64 -23.01
CA ASP A 193 -10.32 -18.83 -22.76
C ASP A 193 -10.35 -19.22 -21.27
N GLN A 194 -10.46 -18.25 -20.36
CA GLN A 194 -10.70 -18.53 -18.94
C GLN A 194 -12.07 -19.19 -18.74
N VAL A 195 -13.12 -18.70 -19.42
CA VAL A 195 -14.45 -19.32 -19.40
C VAL A 195 -14.43 -20.74 -19.96
N LYS A 196 -13.76 -20.96 -21.08
CA LYS A 196 -13.58 -22.30 -21.68
C LYS A 196 -12.83 -23.24 -20.74
N ALA A 197 -11.76 -22.75 -20.11
CA ALA A 197 -10.99 -23.53 -19.15
C ALA A 197 -11.86 -23.92 -17.94
N LYS A 198 -12.66 -23.00 -17.41
CA LYS A 198 -13.60 -23.30 -16.32
C LYS A 198 -14.61 -24.36 -16.74
N LEU A 199 -15.26 -24.21 -17.88
CA LEU A 199 -16.24 -25.18 -18.36
C LEU A 199 -15.65 -26.58 -18.62
N LYS A 200 -14.35 -26.63 -19.00
CA LYS A 200 -13.65 -27.90 -19.24
C LYS A 200 -13.24 -28.62 -17.96
N PHE A 201 -12.74 -27.86 -16.96
CA PHE A 201 -12.11 -28.44 -15.77
C PHE A 201 -13.00 -28.41 -14.51
N ASP A 202 -13.99 -27.54 -14.49
CA ASP A 202 -14.99 -27.41 -13.42
C ASP A 202 -16.34 -26.96 -14.02
N PRO A 203 -17.10 -27.87 -14.62
CA PRO A 203 -18.33 -27.55 -15.38
C PRO A 203 -19.56 -27.24 -14.51
N LYS A 204 -19.41 -27.18 -13.17
CA LYS A 204 -20.52 -26.89 -12.24
C LYS A 204 -20.74 -25.41 -12.03
#